data_7dd935699d6dd2453f535256202a19db
#
_entry.id   7dd935699d6dd2453f535256202a19db
#
_cell.length_a   1.000
_cell.length_b   1.000
_cell.length_c   1.000
_cell.angle_alpha   90.00
_cell.angle_beta   90.00
_cell.angle_gamma   90.00
#
_symmetry.space_group_name_H-M   'P 1'
#
loop_
_entity.id
_entity.type
_entity.pdbx_description
1 polymer ?
#
loop_
_entity_poly.entity_id
_entity_poly.type
_entity_poly.pdbx_seq_one_letter_code
_entity_poly.pdbx_strand_id
1 'polypeptide(L)'
;MLNPLNFISKFFKSTNQKELDRINRIINKINLLEEKTKTLNDEDFPKKTIELKEKIKRGESLDKILPDAFALVREASKRKRNERHFDVQLIGGVILHESKIAEMKTGEGKTLTIALAAYLNALEEKGVHVVTVNDYLAKRDSIEMGKIYKFLGLSSGYISNNQDDHERKKNYLCDITYATNSELGFDYLRDNMKYSSEEMVQREHHYSIVDEIDSCLIDEARTPLVISGAVEDKSNQHLAVDKLVKQLNKEDYEIDEKDKNIFLTNLGISNVEKIFSNAGILKNNNFYDPENLNLVHYVNQALRANHL
;
A
#
# COMPACT_ATOMS: atom_id res chain seq x y z
N MET A 1 -38.21 -36.88 -19.09
CA MET A 1 -37.02 -37.13 -19.95
C MET A 1 -35.80 -36.63 -19.24
N LEU A 2 -34.94 -37.52 -18.78
CA LEU A 2 -33.66 -37.16 -18.14
C LEU A 2 -32.70 -36.64 -19.22
N ASN A 3 -32.28 -35.41 -19.07
CA ASN A 3 -31.41 -34.72 -20.04
C ASN A 3 -30.01 -35.39 -20.01
N PRO A 4 -29.57 -36.07 -21.07
CA PRO A 4 -28.29 -36.79 -21.08
C PRO A 4 -27.08 -35.89 -20.89
N LEU A 5 -27.19 -34.59 -21.16
CA LEU A 5 -26.15 -33.58 -20.92
C LEU A 5 -25.86 -33.34 -19.43
N ASN A 6 -26.85 -33.51 -18.55
CA ASN A 6 -26.66 -33.41 -17.10
C ASN A 6 -25.94 -34.64 -16.51
N PHE A 7 -25.91 -35.75 -17.23
CA PHE A 7 -25.18 -36.97 -16.78
C PHE A 7 -23.70 -36.84 -17.19
N ILE A 8 -23.41 -36.27 -18.35
CA ILE A 8 -22.05 -36.08 -18.85
C ILE A 8 -21.33 -34.97 -18.07
N SER A 9 -22.03 -33.89 -17.67
CA SER A 9 -21.44 -32.80 -16.88
C SER A 9 -20.98 -33.25 -15.48
N LYS A 10 -21.55 -34.30 -14.91
CA LYS A 10 -21.09 -34.90 -13.64
C LYS A 10 -19.75 -35.64 -13.75
N PHE A 11 -19.35 -36.06 -14.94
CA PHE A 11 -18.04 -36.74 -15.15
C PHE A 11 -16.89 -35.78 -15.45
N PHE A 12 -17.16 -34.50 -15.82
CA PHE A 12 -16.14 -33.50 -16.04
C PHE A 12 -16.04 -32.59 -14.81
N LYS A 13 -15.01 -32.77 -13.99
CA LYS A 13 -14.69 -31.85 -12.91
C LYS A 13 -14.42 -30.47 -13.49
N SER A 14 -15.03 -29.44 -12.90
CA SER A 14 -14.72 -28.05 -13.26
C SER A 14 -13.23 -27.73 -13.02
N THR A 15 -12.69 -26.73 -13.68
CA THR A 15 -11.30 -26.27 -13.47
C THR A 15 -11.06 -25.96 -11.99
N ASN A 16 -12.01 -25.34 -11.33
CA ASN A 16 -11.97 -25.04 -9.89
C ASN A 16 -11.88 -26.32 -9.04
N GLN A 17 -12.66 -27.35 -9.38
CA GLN A 17 -12.62 -28.61 -8.63
C GLN A 17 -11.29 -29.34 -8.80
N LYS A 18 -10.69 -29.29 -10.00
CA LYS A 18 -9.37 -29.88 -10.25
C LYS A 18 -8.29 -29.17 -9.42
N GLU A 19 -8.38 -27.86 -9.32
CA GLU A 19 -7.45 -27.04 -8.55
C GLU A 19 -7.60 -27.30 -7.04
N LEU A 20 -8.82 -27.37 -6.53
CA LEU A 20 -9.09 -27.76 -5.14
C LEU A 20 -8.58 -29.16 -4.83
N ASP A 21 -8.77 -30.14 -5.73
CA ASP A 21 -8.25 -31.50 -5.55
C ASP A 21 -6.71 -31.53 -5.51
N ARG A 22 -6.05 -30.66 -6.30
CA ARG A 22 -4.60 -30.51 -6.28
C ARG A 22 -4.13 -29.94 -4.94
N ILE A 23 -4.73 -28.85 -4.48
CA ILE A 23 -4.39 -28.20 -3.22
C ILE A 23 -4.69 -29.13 -2.04
N ASN A 24 -5.79 -29.85 -2.05
CA ASN A 24 -6.14 -30.82 -1.00
C ASN A 24 -5.08 -31.92 -0.81
N ARG A 25 -4.34 -32.28 -1.86
CA ARG A 25 -3.20 -33.20 -1.71
C ARG A 25 -2.06 -32.59 -0.91
N ILE A 26 -1.85 -31.28 -1.03
CA ILE A 26 -0.87 -30.54 -0.24
C ILE A 26 -1.35 -30.47 1.21
N ILE A 27 -2.63 -30.12 1.43
CA ILE A 27 -3.23 -30.04 2.76
C ILE A 27 -3.12 -31.38 3.50
N ASN A 28 -3.39 -32.50 2.82
CA ASN A 28 -3.23 -33.82 3.40
C ASN A 28 -1.78 -34.10 3.86
N LYS A 29 -0.76 -33.63 3.10
CA LYS A 29 0.64 -33.75 3.54
C LYS A 29 0.90 -32.90 4.79
N ILE A 30 0.36 -31.68 4.86
CA ILE A 30 0.48 -30.83 6.03
C ILE A 30 -0.18 -31.49 7.25
N ASN A 31 -1.37 -32.07 7.07
CA ASN A 31 -2.10 -32.77 8.14
C ASN A 31 -1.31 -33.98 8.67
N LEU A 32 -0.66 -34.75 7.79
CA LEU A 32 0.19 -35.91 8.20
C LEU A 32 1.42 -35.45 9.02
N LEU A 33 1.92 -34.22 8.82
CA LEU A 33 3.04 -33.70 9.58
C LEU A 33 2.65 -33.15 10.97
N GLU A 34 1.35 -32.97 11.24
CA GLU A 34 0.86 -32.31 12.46
C GLU A 34 1.34 -33.03 13.73
N GLU A 35 1.19 -34.34 13.79
CA GLU A 35 1.59 -35.13 14.99
C GLU A 35 3.09 -35.04 15.23
N LYS A 36 3.90 -35.09 14.17
CA LYS A 36 5.35 -34.96 14.26
C LYS A 36 5.73 -33.53 14.73
N THR A 37 5.03 -32.53 14.25
CA THR A 37 5.33 -31.12 14.62
C THR A 37 4.93 -30.84 16.07
N LYS A 38 3.87 -31.47 16.58
CA LYS A 38 3.45 -31.37 18.00
C LYS A 38 4.50 -31.88 18.97
N THR A 39 5.32 -32.83 18.57
CA THR A 39 6.37 -33.43 19.45
C THR A 39 7.63 -32.58 19.56
N LEU A 40 7.77 -31.53 18.74
CA LEU A 40 8.92 -30.62 18.78
C LEU A 40 8.92 -29.79 20.07
N ASN A 41 10.11 -29.56 20.66
CA ASN A 41 10.28 -28.59 21.73
C ASN A 41 10.26 -27.17 21.16
N ASP A 42 9.94 -26.16 21.97
CA ASP A 42 9.87 -24.76 21.53
C ASP A 42 11.19 -24.29 20.89
N GLU A 43 12.33 -24.74 21.42
CA GLU A 43 13.66 -24.42 20.91
C GLU A 43 13.98 -25.01 19.53
N ASP A 44 13.23 -25.98 19.08
CA ASP A 44 13.47 -26.65 17.78
C ASP A 44 12.84 -25.88 16.62
N PHE A 45 11.84 -25.02 16.87
CA PHE A 45 11.16 -24.25 15.82
C PHE A 45 12.11 -23.32 15.05
N PRO A 46 12.93 -22.48 15.69
CA PRO A 46 13.92 -21.68 14.97
C PRO A 46 14.95 -22.52 14.22
N LYS A 47 15.37 -23.68 14.79
CA LYS A 47 16.29 -24.61 14.13
C LYS A 47 15.66 -25.18 12.85
N LYS A 48 14.38 -25.55 12.89
CA LYS A 48 13.65 -26.02 11.71
C LYS A 48 13.54 -24.93 10.63
N THR A 49 13.35 -23.68 11.02
CA THR A 49 13.41 -22.55 10.08
C THR A 49 14.75 -22.45 9.39
N ILE A 50 15.85 -22.59 10.14
CA ILE A 50 17.22 -22.60 9.58
C ILE A 50 17.40 -23.77 8.61
N GLU A 51 16.95 -24.98 8.98
CA GLU A 51 16.99 -26.16 8.08
C GLU A 51 16.25 -25.90 6.77
N LEU A 52 15.08 -25.25 6.82
CA LEU A 52 14.32 -24.90 5.61
C LEU A 52 15.04 -23.87 4.75
N LYS A 53 15.62 -22.82 5.36
CA LYS A 53 16.45 -21.84 4.65
C LYS A 53 17.65 -22.50 3.96
N GLU A 54 18.32 -23.45 4.63
CA GLU A 54 19.43 -24.19 4.02
C GLU A 54 18.98 -25.06 2.83
N LYS A 55 17.81 -25.68 2.89
CA LYS A 55 17.23 -26.43 1.76
C LYS A 55 17.05 -25.53 0.54
N ILE A 56 16.52 -24.31 0.74
CA ILE A 56 16.37 -23.33 -0.32
C ILE A 56 17.74 -22.93 -0.90
N LYS A 57 18.72 -22.66 -0.06
CA LYS A 57 20.11 -22.35 -0.49
C LYS A 57 20.76 -23.48 -1.30
N ARG A 58 20.32 -24.71 -1.09
CA ARG A 58 20.72 -25.90 -1.89
C ARG A 58 19.90 -26.09 -3.18
N GLY A 59 18.95 -25.18 -3.48
CA GLY A 59 18.16 -25.21 -4.70
C GLY A 59 16.82 -25.93 -4.59
N GLU A 60 16.33 -26.25 -3.38
CA GLU A 60 14.96 -26.75 -3.23
C GLU A 60 13.96 -25.59 -3.43
N SER A 61 12.87 -25.85 -4.17
CA SER A 61 11.81 -24.85 -4.37
C SER A 61 10.96 -24.68 -3.12
N LEU A 62 10.34 -23.49 -2.98
CA LEU A 62 9.39 -23.20 -1.92
C LEU A 62 8.22 -24.20 -1.91
N ASP A 63 7.70 -24.58 -3.09
CA ASP A 63 6.62 -25.57 -3.21
C ASP A 63 6.95 -26.90 -2.55
N LYS A 64 8.21 -27.32 -2.64
CA LYS A 64 8.64 -28.61 -2.07
C LYS A 64 8.68 -28.59 -0.54
N ILE A 65 9.06 -27.46 0.05
CA ILE A 65 9.14 -27.28 1.51
C ILE A 65 7.85 -26.71 2.12
N LEU A 66 6.88 -26.26 1.30
CA LEU A 66 5.62 -25.68 1.74
C LEU A 66 4.89 -26.54 2.79
N PRO A 67 4.75 -27.89 2.66
CA PRO A 67 4.07 -28.68 3.66
C PRO A 67 4.75 -28.61 5.04
N ASP A 68 6.07 -28.69 5.09
CA ASP A 68 6.84 -28.57 6.33
C ASP A 68 6.70 -27.17 6.95
N ALA A 69 6.83 -26.13 6.13
CA ALA A 69 6.71 -24.73 6.55
C ALA A 69 5.31 -24.44 7.15
N PHE A 70 4.24 -24.86 6.46
CA PHE A 70 2.88 -24.61 6.94
C PHE A 70 2.54 -25.43 8.20
N ALA A 71 3.08 -26.64 8.34
CA ALA A 71 2.92 -27.43 9.57
C ALA A 71 3.58 -26.71 10.77
N LEU A 72 4.78 -26.12 10.58
CA LEU A 72 5.46 -25.34 11.60
C LEU A 72 4.65 -24.10 12.00
N VAL A 73 4.16 -23.31 11.01
CA VAL A 73 3.33 -22.11 11.29
C VAL A 73 2.07 -22.47 12.03
N ARG A 74 1.38 -23.57 11.64
CA ARG A 74 0.15 -24.03 12.29
C ARG A 74 0.36 -24.34 13.76
N GLU A 75 1.41 -25.09 14.09
CA GLU A 75 1.72 -25.43 15.47
C GLU A 75 2.22 -24.20 16.27
N ALA A 76 3.05 -23.36 15.66
CA ALA A 76 3.50 -22.10 16.26
C ALA A 76 2.31 -21.17 16.62
N SER A 77 1.36 -21.05 15.71
CA SER A 77 0.13 -20.28 15.94
C SER A 77 -0.68 -20.85 17.09
N LYS A 78 -0.86 -22.17 17.13
CA LYS A 78 -1.56 -22.85 18.22
C LYS A 78 -0.87 -22.59 19.58
N ARG A 79 0.46 -22.67 19.65
CA ARG A 79 1.21 -22.45 20.89
C ARG A 79 1.22 -21.00 21.35
N LYS A 80 1.38 -20.04 20.43
CA LYS A 80 1.58 -18.63 20.79
C LYS A 80 0.33 -17.79 20.80
N ARG A 81 -0.74 -18.25 20.10
CA ARG A 81 -2.02 -17.54 20.00
C ARG A 81 -3.22 -18.37 20.45
N ASN A 82 -3.04 -19.66 20.69
CA ASN A 82 -4.12 -20.62 20.91
C ASN A 82 -5.10 -20.73 19.71
N GLU A 83 -4.60 -20.43 18.51
CA GLU A 83 -5.35 -20.44 17.25
C GLU A 83 -4.71 -21.44 16.29
N ARG A 84 -5.39 -22.55 16.02
CA ARG A 84 -4.96 -23.56 15.04
C ARG A 84 -5.58 -23.25 13.69
N HIS A 85 -4.78 -23.16 12.65
CA HIS A 85 -5.30 -22.98 11.28
C HIS A 85 -6.21 -24.13 10.86
N PHE A 86 -7.36 -23.78 10.28
CA PHE A 86 -8.26 -24.70 9.60
C PHE A 86 -7.76 -25.01 8.20
N ASP A 87 -8.22 -26.15 7.62
CA ASP A 87 -7.80 -26.55 6.29
C ASP A 87 -8.14 -25.51 5.21
N VAL A 88 -9.27 -24.81 5.33
CA VAL A 88 -9.64 -23.69 4.42
C VAL A 88 -8.63 -22.53 4.46
N GLN A 89 -8.05 -22.27 5.63
CA GLN A 89 -7.01 -21.24 5.76
C GLN A 89 -5.68 -21.72 5.16
N LEU A 90 -5.35 -22.99 5.27
CA LEU A 90 -4.19 -23.57 4.58
C LEU A 90 -4.36 -23.48 3.06
N ILE A 91 -5.58 -23.75 2.53
CA ILE A 91 -5.90 -23.58 1.12
C ILE A 91 -5.65 -22.11 0.71
N GLY A 92 -6.16 -21.14 1.48
CA GLY A 92 -5.91 -19.72 1.25
C GLY A 92 -4.42 -19.39 1.23
N GLY A 93 -3.64 -19.92 2.17
CA GLY A 93 -2.19 -19.72 2.22
C GLY A 93 -1.46 -20.27 0.97
N VAL A 94 -1.87 -21.43 0.45
CA VAL A 94 -1.33 -22.00 -0.80
C VAL A 94 -1.65 -21.08 -1.98
N ILE A 95 -2.90 -20.61 -2.09
CA ILE A 95 -3.34 -19.72 -3.15
C ILE A 95 -2.54 -18.41 -3.15
N LEU A 96 -2.32 -17.81 -1.97
CA LEU A 96 -1.52 -16.60 -1.82
C LEU A 96 -0.07 -16.85 -2.24
N HIS A 97 0.54 -17.96 -1.80
CA HIS A 97 1.90 -18.31 -2.20
C HIS A 97 2.04 -18.46 -3.73
N GLU A 98 1.04 -18.96 -4.39
CA GLU A 98 0.99 -19.11 -5.85
C GLU A 98 0.68 -17.77 -6.60
N SER A 99 0.75 -16.63 -5.93
CA SER A 99 0.48 -15.30 -6.50
C SER A 99 -0.92 -15.18 -7.10
N LYS A 100 -1.90 -15.80 -6.45
CA LYS A 100 -3.30 -15.77 -6.85
C LYS A 100 -4.15 -15.00 -5.83
N ILE A 101 -5.39 -14.69 -6.19
CA ILE A 101 -6.37 -14.04 -5.32
C ILE A 101 -7.10 -15.11 -4.52
N ALA A 102 -7.04 -15.00 -3.18
CA ALA A 102 -7.80 -15.81 -2.26
C ALA A 102 -8.99 -15.01 -1.74
N GLU A 103 -10.21 -15.32 -2.21
CA GLU A 103 -11.43 -14.73 -1.68
C GLU A 103 -11.81 -15.44 -0.37
N MET A 104 -11.84 -14.67 0.72
CA MET A 104 -12.25 -15.14 2.04
C MET A 104 -13.24 -14.15 2.65
N LYS A 105 -14.31 -14.67 3.23
CA LYS A 105 -15.34 -13.85 3.90
C LYS A 105 -14.79 -13.23 5.19
N THR A 106 -15.42 -12.14 5.60
CA THR A 106 -15.15 -11.52 6.90
C THR A 106 -15.35 -12.54 8.03
N GLY A 107 -14.40 -12.62 8.95
CA GLY A 107 -14.43 -13.56 10.06
C GLY A 107 -13.79 -14.93 9.79
N GLU A 108 -13.39 -15.26 8.55
CA GLU A 108 -12.72 -16.52 8.21
C GLU A 108 -11.23 -16.57 8.57
N GLY A 109 -10.69 -15.52 9.16
CA GLY A 109 -9.32 -15.47 9.66
C GLY A 109 -8.28 -15.16 8.57
N LYS A 110 -8.56 -14.19 7.69
CA LYS A 110 -7.62 -13.73 6.64
C LYS A 110 -6.23 -13.43 7.20
N THR A 111 -6.14 -12.66 8.28
CA THR A 111 -4.86 -12.30 8.91
C THR A 111 -4.02 -13.51 9.30
N LEU A 112 -4.67 -14.55 9.82
CA LEU A 112 -4.00 -15.79 10.18
C LEU A 112 -3.54 -16.58 8.93
N THR A 113 -4.35 -16.56 7.88
CA THR A 113 -4.02 -17.15 6.57
C THR A 113 -2.80 -16.49 5.93
N ILE A 114 -2.70 -15.17 6.00
CA ILE A 114 -1.57 -14.40 5.49
C ILE A 114 -0.26 -14.86 6.14
N ALA A 115 -0.27 -15.19 7.43
CA ALA A 115 0.92 -15.61 8.16
C ALA A 115 1.60 -16.85 7.56
N LEU A 116 0.84 -17.78 6.95
CA LEU A 116 1.35 -18.97 6.29
C LEU A 116 2.22 -18.62 5.08
N ALA A 117 1.66 -17.85 4.14
CA ALA A 117 2.36 -17.46 2.93
C ALA A 117 3.49 -16.47 3.21
N ALA A 118 3.30 -15.54 4.16
CA ALA A 118 4.35 -14.61 4.57
C ALA A 118 5.56 -15.33 5.14
N TYR A 119 5.36 -16.30 6.05
CA TYR A 119 6.46 -17.11 6.59
C TYR A 119 7.20 -17.88 5.49
N LEU A 120 6.49 -18.59 4.63
CA LEU A 120 7.10 -19.41 3.59
C LEU A 120 7.98 -18.57 2.65
N ASN A 121 7.47 -17.44 2.17
CA ASN A 121 8.22 -16.59 1.23
C ASN A 121 9.35 -15.80 1.93
N ALA A 122 9.25 -15.54 3.24
CA ALA A 122 10.32 -14.92 4.01
C ALA A 122 11.55 -15.84 4.18
N LEU A 123 11.41 -17.15 3.98
CA LEU A 123 12.54 -18.09 4.06
C LEU A 123 13.61 -17.84 2.97
N GLU A 124 13.28 -17.14 1.89
CA GLU A 124 14.27 -16.73 0.87
C GLU A 124 15.18 -15.56 1.32
N GLU A 125 14.92 -14.97 2.48
CA GLU A 125 15.69 -13.87 3.08
C GLU A 125 15.71 -12.57 2.24
N LYS A 126 14.77 -12.44 1.29
CA LYS A 126 14.65 -11.27 0.41
C LYS A 126 13.60 -10.26 0.87
N GLY A 127 12.84 -10.60 1.90
CA GLY A 127 11.78 -9.77 2.49
C GLY A 127 10.40 -9.94 1.88
N VAL A 128 9.43 -9.87 2.77
CA VAL A 128 8.00 -9.97 2.45
C VAL A 128 7.30 -8.72 2.93
N HIS A 129 6.47 -8.12 2.09
CA HIS A 129 5.60 -7.02 2.46
C HIS A 129 4.16 -7.53 2.63
N VAL A 130 3.53 -7.17 3.74
CA VAL A 130 2.10 -7.39 3.98
C VAL A 130 1.42 -6.02 3.97
N VAL A 131 0.62 -5.79 2.95
CA VAL A 131 -0.06 -4.51 2.71
C VAL A 131 -1.45 -4.56 3.33
N THR A 132 -1.75 -3.56 4.16
CA THR A 132 -3.04 -3.41 4.85
C THR A 132 -3.66 -2.05 4.52
N VAL A 133 -4.95 -1.86 4.86
CA VAL A 133 -5.69 -0.65 4.49
C VAL A 133 -5.39 0.57 5.37
N ASN A 134 -4.82 0.39 6.56
CA ASN A 134 -4.49 1.51 7.45
C ASN A 134 -3.37 1.18 8.43
N ASP A 135 -2.76 2.22 9.02
CA ASP A 135 -1.63 2.13 9.94
C ASP A 135 -1.97 1.35 11.23
N TYR A 136 -3.21 1.44 11.69
CA TYR A 136 -3.65 0.69 12.86
C TYR A 136 -3.56 -0.82 12.62
N LEU A 137 -4.06 -1.29 11.49
CA LEU A 137 -3.99 -2.71 11.10
C LEU A 137 -2.54 -3.14 10.85
N ALA A 138 -1.74 -2.33 10.17
CA ALA A 138 -0.33 -2.63 9.94
C ALA A 138 0.41 -2.87 11.26
N LYS A 139 0.22 -1.98 12.24
CA LYS A 139 0.80 -2.11 13.59
C LYS A 139 0.24 -3.31 14.36
N ARG A 140 -1.10 -3.44 14.42
CA ARG A 140 -1.77 -4.53 15.15
C ARG A 140 -1.33 -5.89 14.63
N ASP A 141 -1.39 -6.09 13.31
CA ASP A 141 -1.13 -7.39 12.70
C ASP A 141 0.35 -7.74 12.74
N SER A 142 1.24 -6.76 12.60
CA SER A 142 2.67 -6.96 12.81
C SER A 142 2.98 -7.45 14.24
N ILE A 143 2.32 -6.88 15.26
CA ILE A 143 2.52 -7.28 16.66
C ILE A 143 1.93 -8.66 16.91
N GLU A 144 0.71 -8.91 16.43
CA GLU A 144 -0.01 -10.16 16.70
C GLU A 144 0.57 -11.35 15.94
N MET A 145 0.83 -11.20 14.64
CA MET A 145 1.48 -12.26 13.84
C MET A 145 2.98 -12.36 14.15
N GLY A 146 3.59 -11.26 14.56
CA GLY A 146 4.97 -11.21 15.03
C GLY A 146 5.27 -12.20 16.17
N LYS A 147 4.28 -12.55 16.99
CA LYS A 147 4.42 -13.60 18.02
C LYS A 147 4.72 -14.97 17.38
N ILE A 148 4.09 -15.27 16.26
CA ILE A 148 4.29 -16.50 15.49
C ILE A 148 5.67 -16.46 14.82
N TYR A 149 5.97 -15.38 14.10
CA TYR A 149 7.24 -15.23 13.36
C TYR A 149 8.45 -15.28 14.29
N LYS A 150 8.40 -14.54 15.40
CA LYS A 150 9.45 -14.55 16.42
C LYS A 150 9.67 -15.95 17.00
N PHE A 151 8.62 -16.69 17.26
CA PHE A 151 8.71 -18.07 17.76
C PHE A 151 9.36 -19.00 16.72
N LEU A 152 9.16 -18.72 15.44
CA LEU A 152 9.79 -19.44 14.33
C LEU A 152 11.20 -18.91 14.01
N GLY A 153 11.69 -17.88 14.68
CA GLY A 153 13.03 -17.30 14.47
C GLY A 153 13.10 -16.29 13.31
N LEU A 154 11.97 -15.69 12.92
CA LEU A 154 11.93 -14.59 11.95
C LEU A 154 11.61 -13.26 12.63
N SER A 155 12.08 -12.18 12.02
CA SER A 155 11.82 -10.80 12.43
C SER A 155 10.60 -10.24 11.71
N SER A 156 9.86 -9.36 12.40
CA SER A 156 8.76 -8.60 11.79
C SER A 156 8.76 -7.15 12.25
N GLY A 157 8.37 -6.24 11.36
CA GLY A 157 8.25 -4.83 11.62
C GLY A 157 7.02 -4.25 10.95
N TYR A 158 6.73 -2.97 11.21
CA TYR A 158 5.67 -2.22 10.54
C TYR A 158 6.13 -0.81 10.21
N ILE A 159 5.56 -0.23 9.17
CA ILE A 159 5.79 1.16 8.77
C ILE A 159 4.56 1.97 9.16
N SER A 160 4.80 3.15 9.73
CA SER A 160 3.77 4.14 10.06
C SER A 160 4.30 5.56 9.80
N ASN A 161 3.38 6.51 9.72
CA ASN A 161 3.66 7.90 9.37
C ASN A 161 4.56 8.65 10.40
N ASN A 162 4.61 8.19 11.65
CA ASN A 162 5.35 8.84 12.73
C ASN A 162 6.80 8.37 12.89
N GLN A 163 7.31 7.53 11.98
CA GLN A 163 8.66 6.97 12.04
C GLN A 163 9.63 7.78 11.21
N ASP A 164 10.85 7.95 11.73
CA ASP A 164 11.97 8.52 10.98
C ASP A 164 12.58 7.52 9.97
N ASP A 165 13.47 8.00 9.10
CA ASP A 165 14.12 7.17 8.06
C ASP A 165 14.93 6.01 8.66
N HIS A 166 15.54 6.20 9.84
CA HIS A 166 16.32 5.15 10.50
C HIS A 166 15.43 4.02 11.02
N GLU A 167 14.29 4.37 11.65
CA GLU A 167 13.31 3.40 12.11
C GLU A 167 12.65 2.67 10.94
N ARG A 168 12.29 3.41 9.87
CA ARG A 168 11.74 2.82 8.64
C ARG A 168 12.71 1.82 8.03
N LYS A 169 13.97 2.19 7.85
CA LYS A 169 15.02 1.31 7.30
C LYS A 169 15.16 0.04 8.13
N LYS A 170 15.18 0.15 9.45
CA LYS A 170 15.22 -1.00 10.36
C LYS A 170 14.02 -1.92 10.17
N ASN A 171 12.82 -1.37 10.02
CA ASN A 171 11.60 -2.15 9.82
C ASN A 171 11.53 -2.80 8.42
N TYR A 172 12.03 -2.12 7.38
CA TYR A 172 12.15 -2.72 6.04
C TYR A 172 13.18 -3.86 5.99
N LEU A 173 14.18 -3.86 6.85
CA LEU A 173 15.18 -4.94 6.95
C LEU A 173 14.65 -6.19 7.68
N CYS A 174 13.49 -6.14 8.32
CA CYS A 174 12.87 -7.32 8.89
C CYS A 174 12.49 -8.35 7.79
N ASP A 175 12.41 -9.63 8.16
CA ASP A 175 11.98 -10.68 7.24
C ASP A 175 10.57 -10.42 6.69
N ILE A 176 9.67 -9.85 7.51
CA ILE A 176 8.29 -9.52 7.15
C ILE A 176 7.98 -8.10 7.62
N THR A 177 7.54 -7.23 6.69
CA THR A 177 7.20 -5.83 6.96
C THR A 177 5.74 -5.57 6.64
N TYR A 178 4.99 -5.07 7.62
CA TYR A 178 3.61 -4.64 7.47
C TYR A 178 3.56 -3.14 7.16
N ALA A 179 2.76 -2.73 6.19
CA ALA A 179 2.61 -1.32 5.83
C ALA A 179 1.28 -1.07 5.10
N THR A 180 0.88 0.18 4.96
CA THR A 180 -0.17 0.55 4.02
C THR A 180 0.40 0.73 2.62
N ASN A 181 -0.47 0.63 1.60
CA ASN A 181 -0.10 0.93 0.21
C ASN A 181 0.46 2.35 0.07
N SER A 182 -0.14 3.33 0.76
CA SER A 182 0.28 4.73 0.73
C SER A 182 1.67 4.92 1.32
N GLU A 183 1.97 4.34 2.49
CA GLU A 183 3.30 4.44 3.11
C GLU A 183 4.39 3.81 2.23
N LEU A 184 4.13 2.63 1.67
CA LEU A 184 5.05 1.99 0.72
C LEU A 184 5.29 2.85 -0.51
N GLY A 185 4.23 3.44 -1.07
CA GLY A 185 4.31 4.31 -2.23
C GLY A 185 5.04 5.63 -1.93
N PHE A 186 4.78 6.26 -0.79
CA PHE A 186 5.50 7.47 -0.38
C PHE A 186 6.97 7.20 -0.09
N ASP A 187 7.30 6.09 0.55
CA ASP A 187 8.71 5.70 0.76
C ASP A 187 9.42 5.43 -0.56
N TYR A 188 8.75 4.75 -1.51
CA TYR A 188 9.29 4.56 -2.85
C TYR A 188 9.58 5.90 -3.55
N LEU A 189 8.65 6.86 -3.48
CA LEU A 189 8.86 8.18 -4.06
C LEU A 189 10.01 8.94 -3.37
N ARG A 190 10.08 8.89 -2.02
CA ARG A 190 11.17 9.52 -1.26
C ARG A 190 12.53 8.91 -1.60
N ASP A 191 12.60 7.59 -1.69
CA ASP A 191 13.83 6.88 -2.05
C ASP A 191 14.33 7.24 -3.45
N ASN A 192 13.40 7.44 -4.42
CA ASN A 192 13.76 7.89 -5.77
C ASN A 192 14.26 9.34 -5.83
N MET A 193 14.11 10.12 -4.77
CA MET A 193 14.68 11.48 -4.66
C MET A 193 16.02 11.52 -3.92
N LYS A 194 16.48 10.40 -3.35
CA LYS A 194 17.78 10.32 -2.65
C LYS A 194 18.93 10.33 -3.65
N TYR A 195 20.05 10.92 -3.23
CA TYR A 195 21.28 10.98 -4.04
C TYR A 195 22.15 9.73 -3.92
N SER A 196 21.97 8.95 -2.85
CA SER A 196 22.74 7.74 -2.58
C SER A 196 21.81 6.59 -2.21
N SER A 197 22.12 5.38 -2.68
CA SER A 197 21.39 4.16 -2.31
C SER A 197 21.48 3.84 -0.81
N GLU A 198 22.51 4.33 -0.14
CA GLU A 198 22.70 4.14 1.31
C GLU A 198 21.66 4.92 2.13
N GLU A 199 21.11 6.02 1.57
CA GLU A 199 20.09 6.84 2.19
C GLU A 199 18.68 6.28 1.98
N MET A 200 18.48 5.33 1.06
CA MET A 200 17.21 4.70 0.81
C MET A 200 16.78 3.85 2.00
N VAL A 201 15.49 3.88 2.29
CA VAL A 201 14.91 3.12 3.41
C VAL A 201 14.40 1.76 2.97
N GLN A 202 13.87 1.65 1.76
CA GLN A 202 13.39 0.39 1.21
C GLN A 202 14.55 -0.46 0.66
N ARG A 203 14.36 -1.76 0.68
CA ARG A 203 15.16 -2.72 -0.07
C ARG A 203 14.44 -3.13 -1.35
N GLU A 204 15.05 -3.98 -2.16
CA GLU A 204 14.40 -4.55 -3.34
C GLU A 204 13.08 -5.24 -2.98
N HIS A 205 12.08 -5.10 -3.85
CA HIS A 205 10.79 -5.74 -3.70
C HIS A 205 10.85 -7.17 -4.22
N HIS A 206 10.47 -8.12 -3.38
CA HIS A 206 10.51 -9.54 -3.73
C HIS A 206 9.13 -10.18 -3.75
N TYR A 207 8.40 -10.12 -2.64
CA TYR A 207 7.08 -10.72 -2.51
C TYR A 207 6.17 -9.84 -1.65
N SER A 208 4.91 -9.71 -2.08
CA SER A 208 3.91 -8.96 -1.32
C SER A 208 2.58 -9.69 -1.26
N ILE A 209 1.90 -9.53 -0.12
CA ILE A 209 0.51 -9.95 0.08
C ILE A 209 -0.30 -8.69 0.33
N VAL A 210 -1.33 -8.45 -0.47
CA VAL A 210 -2.20 -7.29 -0.34
C VAL A 210 -3.53 -7.74 0.25
N ASP A 211 -3.83 -7.28 1.47
CA ASP A 211 -5.14 -7.47 2.10
C ASP A 211 -6.10 -6.38 1.62
N GLU A 212 -7.41 -6.70 1.54
CA GLU A 212 -8.45 -5.79 1.03
C GLU A 212 -8.07 -5.19 -0.34
N ILE A 213 -7.74 -6.08 -1.28
CA ILE A 213 -7.17 -5.72 -2.60
C ILE A 213 -8.09 -4.82 -3.44
N ASP A 214 -9.39 -4.92 -3.26
CA ASP A 214 -10.43 -4.08 -3.87
C ASP A 214 -10.26 -2.60 -3.44
N SER A 215 -10.04 -2.34 -2.16
CA SER A 215 -9.75 -0.98 -1.68
C SER A 215 -8.48 -0.42 -2.32
N CYS A 216 -7.40 -1.20 -2.32
CA CYS A 216 -6.09 -0.77 -2.82
C CYS A 216 -6.07 -0.57 -4.35
N LEU A 217 -6.59 -1.54 -5.14
CA LEU A 217 -6.43 -1.59 -6.59
C LEU A 217 -7.66 -1.10 -7.37
N ILE A 218 -8.79 -0.86 -6.72
CA ILE A 218 -10.01 -0.37 -7.36
C ILE A 218 -10.39 1.00 -6.80
N ASP A 219 -10.71 1.08 -5.51
CA ASP A 219 -11.25 2.31 -4.91
C ASP A 219 -10.22 3.45 -4.91
N GLU A 220 -8.99 3.17 -4.51
CA GLU A 220 -7.90 4.16 -4.44
C GLU A 220 -6.98 4.15 -5.66
N ALA A 221 -7.26 3.33 -6.68
CA ALA A 221 -6.36 3.12 -7.83
C ALA A 221 -5.99 4.39 -8.59
N ARG A 222 -6.86 5.40 -8.57
CA ARG A 222 -6.65 6.69 -9.27
C ARG A 222 -6.19 7.82 -8.37
N THR A 223 -6.03 7.57 -7.08
CA THR A 223 -5.58 8.60 -6.13
C THR A 223 -4.07 8.82 -6.31
N PRO A 224 -3.63 10.01 -6.79
CA PRO A 224 -2.22 10.25 -6.99
C PRO A 224 -1.50 10.42 -5.65
N LEU A 225 -0.32 9.82 -5.53
CA LEU A 225 0.60 10.12 -4.45
C LEU A 225 1.43 11.34 -4.85
N VAL A 226 1.35 12.42 -4.08
CA VAL A 226 2.04 13.68 -4.37
C VAL A 226 2.95 14.04 -3.19
N ILE A 227 4.23 14.26 -3.48
CA ILE A 227 5.17 14.87 -2.54
C ILE A 227 5.34 16.32 -2.93
N SER A 228 5.03 17.22 -2.00
CA SER A 228 5.24 18.66 -2.21
C SER A 228 6.10 19.23 -1.09
N GLY A 229 6.99 20.17 -1.46
CA GLY A 229 7.74 20.96 -0.48
C GLY A 229 6.88 22.06 0.14
N ALA A 230 7.27 22.51 1.32
CA ALA A 230 6.69 23.72 1.89
C ALA A 230 7.02 24.91 0.98
N VAL A 231 5.98 25.60 0.50
CA VAL A 231 6.12 26.89 -0.19
C VAL A 231 5.96 27.97 0.86
N GLU A 232 6.66 29.09 0.69
CA GLU A 232 6.46 30.27 1.54
C GLU A 232 4.97 30.61 1.62
N ASP A 233 4.49 30.84 2.83
CA ASP A 233 3.10 31.23 3.06
C ASP A 233 2.83 32.62 2.45
N LYS A 234 2.19 32.62 1.28
CA LYS A 234 1.80 33.83 0.55
C LYS A 234 0.33 34.23 0.83
N SER A 235 -0.29 33.70 1.86
CA SER A 235 -1.69 33.98 2.21
C SER A 235 -1.97 35.46 2.36
N ASN A 236 -1.05 36.23 2.93
CA ASN A 236 -1.17 37.68 3.05
C ASN A 236 -1.21 38.41 1.68
N GLN A 237 -0.47 37.89 0.69
CA GLN A 237 -0.50 38.46 -0.66
C GLN A 237 -1.82 38.14 -1.35
N HIS A 238 -2.34 36.94 -1.22
CA HIS A 238 -3.67 36.58 -1.74
C HIS A 238 -4.77 37.45 -1.13
N LEU A 239 -4.76 37.65 0.19
CA LEU A 239 -5.74 38.54 0.86
C LEU A 239 -5.63 39.99 0.42
N ALA A 240 -4.42 40.52 0.19
CA ALA A 240 -4.21 41.87 -0.31
C ALA A 240 -4.77 42.01 -1.73
N VAL A 241 -4.47 41.05 -2.61
CA VAL A 241 -4.94 41.05 -4.00
C VAL A 241 -6.48 40.93 -4.05
N ASP A 242 -7.07 40.04 -3.23
CA ASP A 242 -8.53 39.86 -3.17
C ASP A 242 -9.25 41.17 -2.82
N LYS A 243 -8.73 41.93 -1.83
CA LYS A 243 -9.28 43.25 -1.46
C LYS A 243 -9.23 44.25 -2.60
N LEU A 244 -8.18 44.23 -3.42
CA LEU A 244 -8.01 45.14 -4.56
C LEU A 244 -8.89 44.73 -5.73
N VAL A 245 -9.00 43.42 -6.01
CA VAL A 245 -9.84 42.89 -7.08
C VAL A 245 -11.34 43.19 -6.85
N LYS A 246 -11.80 43.25 -5.61
CA LYS A 246 -13.17 43.65 -5.26
C LYS A 246 -13.50 45.13 -5.61
N GLN A 247 -12.53 45.93 -5.98
CA GLN A 247 -12.75 47.30 -6.46
C GLN A 247 -13.04 47.38 -7.96
N LEU A 248 -12.91 46.24 -8.70
CA LEU A 248 -13.20 46.18 -10.11
C LEU A 248 -14.71 46.15 -10.35
N ASN A 249 -15.15 46.76 -11.46
CA ASN A 249 -16.53 46.82 -11.88
C ASN A 249 -16.84 45.69 -12.86
N LYS A 250 -18.15 45.43 -13.13
CA LYS A 250 -18.59 44.40 -14.06
C LYS A 250 -18.08 44.57 -15.50
N GLU A 251 -17.69 45.78 -15.90
CA GLU A 251 -17.13 46.09 -17.22
C GLU A 251 -15.65 45.75 -17.35
N ASP A 252 -14.98 45.47 -16.22
CA ASP A 252 -13.56 45.20 -16.17
C ASP A 252 -13.21 43.74 -16.47
N TYR A 253 -14.22 42.83 -16.46
CA TYR A 253 -14.01 41.40 -16.71
C TYR A 253 -15.20 40.80 -17.47
N GLU A 254 -14.93 39.70 -18.18
CA GLU A 254 -15.91 38.88 -18.86
C GLU A 254 -15.94 37.47 -18.24
N ILE A 255 -17.16 36.95 -18.03
CA ILE A 255 -17.36 35.59 -17.46
C ILE A 255 -17.82 34.67 -18.58
N ASP A 256 -17.09 33.60 -18.79
CA ASP A 256 -17.53 32.46 -19.61
C ASP A 256 -18.09 31.37 -18.69
N GLU A 257 -19.41 31.37 -18.53
CA GLU A 257 -20.12 30.40 -17.67
C GLU A 257 -19.98 28.96 -18.20
N LYS A 258 -19.82 28.78 -19.51
CA LYS A 258 -19.74 27.46 -20.15
C LYS A 258 -18.41 26.77 -19.81
N ASP A 259 -17.32 27.51 -19.95
CA ASP A 259 -15.97 27.00 -19.70
C ASP A 259 -15.48 27.29 -18.28
N LYS A 260 -16.36 27.87 -17.43
CA LYS A 260 -16.05 28.30 -16.06
C LYS A 260 -14.76 29.10 -15.99
N ASN A 261 -14.65 30.09 -16.86
CA ASN A 261 -13.47 30.95 -16.98
C ASN A 261 -13.84 32.43 -16.84
N ILE A 262 -12.89 33.24 -16.43
CA ILE A 262 -13.04 34.68 -16.28
C ILE A 262 -11.81 35.37 -16.84
N PHE A 263 -12.00 36.44 -17.60
CA PHE A 263 -10.91 37.17 -18.25
C PHE A 263 -11.07 38.68 -18.00
N LEU A 264 -9.95 39.38 -17.80
CA LEU A 264 -9.95 40.84 -17.76
C LEU A 264 -10.18 41.40 -19.17
N THR A 265 -11.04 42.40 -19.28
CA THR A 265 -11.14 43.22 -20.50
C THR A 265 -9.95 44.17 -20.62
N ASN A 266 -9.76 44.80 -21.77
CA ASN A 266 -8.72 45.84 -21.93
C ASN A 266 -8.88 46.99 -20.92
N LEU A 267 -10.13 47.36 -20.62
CA LEU A 267 -10.47 48.32 -19.58
C LEU A 267 -10.07 47.79 -18.19
N GLY A 268 -10.38 46.54 -17.91
CA GLY A 268 -10.02 45.87 -16.65
C GLY A 268 -8.53 45.79 -16.42
N ILE A 269 -7.74 45.49 -17.44
CA ILE A 269 -6.28 45.50 -17.35
C ILE A 269 -5.78 46.90 -16.93
N SER A 270 -6.26 47.97 -17.61
CA SER A 270 -5.87 49.32 -17.28
C SER A 270 -6.29 49.75 -15.86
N ASN A 271 -7.46 49.27 -15.38
CA ASN A 271 -7.94 49.56 -14.03
C ASN A 271 -7.15 48.76 -12.97
N VAL A 272 -6.83 47.49 -13.24
CA VAL A 272 -5.92 46.69 -12.41
C VAL A 272 -4.57 47.40 -12.28
N GLU A 273 -3.97 47.82 -13.38
CA GLU A 273 -2.69 48.53 -13.35
C GLU A 273 -2.76 49.77 -12.47
N LYS A 274 -3.80 50.62 -12.59
CA LYS A 274 -3.99 51.78 -11.74
C LYS A 274 -4.15 51.43 -10.25
N ILE A 275 -5.03 50.48 -9.94
CA ILE A 275 -5.33 50.11 -8.56
C ILE A 275 -4.09 49.51 -7.89
N PHE A 276 -3.38 48.60 -8.58
CA PHE A 276 -2.23 47.90 -8.04
C PHE A 276 -0.97 48.80 -8.01
N SER A 277 -0.82 49.71 -8.94
CA SER A 277 0.22 50.76 -8.87
C SER A 277 0.02 51.70 -7.67
N ASN A 278 -1.21 52.15 -7.44
CA ASN A 278 -1.54 53.00 -6.26
C ASN A 278 -1.31 52.26 -4.95
N ALA A 279 -1.49 50.94 -4.93
CA ALA A 279 -1.20 50.08 -3.77
C ALA A 279 0.29 49.74 -3.62
N GLY A 280 1.15 50.14 -4.57
CA GLY A 280 2.59 49.86 -4.53
C GLY A 280 2.96 48.38 -4.72
N ILE A 281 2.07 47.58 -5.31
CA ILE A 281 2.25 46.14 -5.49
C ILE A 281 2.72 45.80 -6.91
N LEU A 282 2.38 46.67 -7.91
CA LEU A 282 2.73 46.49 -9.31
C LEU A 282 4.14 46.95 -9.60
N LYS A 283 4.94 46.13 -10.23
CA LYS A 283 6.28 46.50 -10.72
C LYS A 283 6.18 47.00 -12.18
N ASN A 284 7.04 47.94 -12.53
CA ASN A 284 7.19 48.47 -13.89
C ASN A 284 5.89 49.02 -14.54
N ASN A 285 4.85 49.26 -13.76
CA ASN A 285 3.53 49.76 -14.20
C ASN A 285 2.89 48.95 -15.35
N ASN A 286 3.29 47.72 -15.53
CA ASN A 286 2.73 46.80 -16.54
C ASN A 286 2.30 45.51 -15.86
N PHE A 287 1.01 45.18 -15.96
CA PHE A 287 0.44 44.00 -15.32
C PHE A 287 1.04 42.69 -15.84
N TYR A 288 1.34 42.62 -17.13
CA TYR A 288 1.92 41.43 -17.76
C TYR A 288 3.46 41.43 -17.84
N ASP A 289 4.12 42.29 -17.09
CA ASP A 289 5.58 42.25 -16.97
C ASP A 289 6.01 40.88 -16.37
N PRO A 290 7.11 40.26 -16.83
CA PRO A 290 7.63 38.99 -16.28
C PRO A 290 7.79 39.01 -14.77
N GLU A 291 8.09 40.15 -14.15
CA GLU A 291 8.20 40.25 -12.69
C GLU A 291 6.85 40.20 -11.96
N ASN A 292 5.74 40.41 -12.67
CA ASN A 292 4.38 40.42 -12.15
C ASN A 292 3.60 39.10 -12.42
N LEU A 293 4.21 38.07 -12.98
CA LEU A 293 3.53 36.79 -13.33
C LEU A 293 2.76 36.17 -12.16
N ASN A 294 3.34 36.23 -10.95
CA ASN A 294 2.65 35.74 -9.74
C ASN A 294 1.42 36.61 -9.43
N LEU A 295 1.51 37.92 -9.64
CA LEU A 295 0.40 38.85 -9.42
C LEU A 295 -0.75 38.59 -10.41
N VAL A 296 -0.42 38.36 -11.69
CA VAL A 296 -1.41 37.93 -12.70
C VAL A 296 -2.16 36.69 -12.26
N HIS A 297 -1.41 35.70 -11.77
CA HIS A 297 -2.02 34.48 -11.24
C HIS A 297 -2.96 34.76 -10.06
N TYR A 298 -2.53 35.55 -9.09
CA TYR A 298 -3.34 35.91 -7.91
C TYR A 298 -4.60 36.70 -8.26
N VAL A 299 -4.53 37.63 -9.21
CA VAL A 299 -5.68 38.39 -9.71
C VAL A 299 -6.69 37.44 -10.36
N ASN A 300 -6.23 36.56 -11.23
CA ASN A 300 -7.11 35.59 -11.89
C ASN A 300 -7.78 34.64 -10.87
N GLN A 301 -7.05 34.18 -9.87
CA GLN A 301 -7.64 33.33 -8.82
C GLN A 301 -8.64 34.09 -7.94
N ALA A 302 -8.34 35.34 -7.60
CA ALA A 302 -9.26 36.21 -6.85
C ALA A 302 -10.55 36.51 -7.63
N LEU A 303 -10.44 36.80 -8.93
CA LEU A 303 -11.60 37.00 -9.81
C LEU A 303 -12.48 35.71 -9.85
N ARG A 304 -11.87 34.54 -10.05
CA ARG A 304 -12.59 33.27 -10.05
C ARG A 304 -13.28 33.01 -8.72
N ALA A 305 -12.59 33.22 -7.61
CA ALA A 305 -13.14 32.98 -6.26
C ALA A 305 -14.29 33.93 -5.88
N ASN A 306 -14.36 35.13 -6.49
CA ASN A 306 -15.41 36.09 -6.20
C ASN A 306 -16.62 35.98 -7.15
N HIS A 307 -16.47 35.40 -8.35
CA HIS A 307 -17.49 35.49 -9.40
C HIS A 307 -17.89 34.15 -10.05
N LEU A 308 -17.16 33.06 -9.77
CA LEU A 308 -17.46 31.69 -10.22
C LEU A 308 -17.68 30.78 -9.02
#